data_0865286862a4f307387ffc45a8d1613c
#
_entry.id   0865286862a4f307387ffc45a8d1613c
#
_cell.length_a   1.000
_cell.length_b   1.000
_cell.length_c   1.000
_cell.angle_alpha   90.00
_cell.angle_beta   90.00
_cell.angle_gamma   90.00
#
_symmetry.space_group_name_H-M   'P 1'
#
loop_
_entity.id
_entity.type
_entity.pdbx_description
1 polymer ?
#
loop_
_entity_poly.entity_id
_entity_poly.type
_entity_poly.pdbx_seq_one_letter_code
_entity_poly.pdbx_strand_id
1 'polypeptide(L)'
;PMYNGYMTNAKIKATTSNHKNIVNFISANLTNCAAGTSSIVLKSNKREPTKDVSLSCNSDTFYFAQDFVTHFNNIGIKDHFFDLVAVQFGNSWSQQGITVIGHKNNTITIITNIGKEDGFNDFLEASILKE
;
A
#
# COMPACT_ATOMS: atom_id res chain seq x y z
N PRO A 1 -29.24 -4.60 10.72
CA PRO A 1 -29.15 -3.87 11.98
C PRO A 1 -28.13 -2.73 11.92
N MET A 2 -28.42 -1.66 12.62
CA MET A 2 -27.57 -0.46 12.67
C MET A 2 -26.15 -0.75 13.15
N TYR A 3 -25.99 -1.69 14.06
CA TYR A 3 -24.69 -2.07 14.58
C TYR A 3 -23.77 -2.62 13.48
N ASN A 4 -24.27 -3.50 12.63
CA ASN A 4 -23.48 -4.07 11.54
C ASN A 4 -23.08 -3.01 10.53
N GLY A 5 -23.98 -2.08 10.17
CA GLY A 5 -23.66 -0.95 9.30
C GLY A 5 -22.60 -0.04 9.90
N TYR A 6 -22.69 0.24 11.18
CA TYR A 6 -21.69 1.04 11.89
C TYR A 6 -20.30 0.39 11.84
N MET A 7 -20.22 -0.91 12.13
CA MET A 7 -18.95 -1.64 12.09
C MET A 7 -18.34 -1.66 10.69
N THR A 8 -19.17 -1.88 9.67
CA THR A 8 -18.71 -1.87 8.29
C THR A 8 -18.19 -0.48 7.89
N ASN A 9 -18.90 0.58 8.28
CA ASN A 9 -18.44 1.95 8.01
C ASN A 9 -17.11 2.26 8.69
N ALA A 10 -16.90 1.79 9.91
CA ALA A 10 -15.63 1.95 10.62
C ALA A 10 -14.49 1.25 9.87
N LYS A 11 -14.72 0.05 9.37
CA LYS A 11 -13.75 -0.72 8.59
C LYS A 11 -13.43 -0.02 7.26
N ILE A 12 -14.44 0.51 6.57
CA ILE A 12 -14.27 1.27 5.33
C ILE A 12 -13.41 2.51 5.58
N LYS A 13 -13.69 3.27 6.62
CA LYS A 13 -12.92 4.46 6.98
C LYS A 13 -11.47 4.14 7.30
N ALA A 14 -11.24 3.10 8.10
CA ALA A 14 -9.90 2.67 8.47
C ALA A 14 -9.10 2.20 7.24
N THR A 15 -9.73 1.45 6.34
CA THR A 15 -9.11 0.97 5.10
C THR A 15 -8.84 2.12 4.13
N THR A 16 -9.74 3.10 4.06
CA THR A 16 -9.55 4.32 3.27
C THR A 16 -8.34 5.11 3.80
N SER A 17 -8.18 5.20 5.11
CA SER A 17 -7.00 5.82 5.72
C SER A 17 -5.71 5.08 5.37
N ASN A 18 -5.74 3.75 5.40
CA ASN A 18 -4.60 2.94 4.97
C ASN A 18 -4.20 3.29 3.54
N HIS A 19 -5.17 3.36 2.63
CA HIS A 19 -4.91 3.70 1.23
C HIS A 19 -4.24 5.07 1.10
N LYS A 20 -4.79 6.09 1.75
CA LYS A 20 -4.23 7.44 1.71
C LYS A 20 -2.81 7.49 2.25
N ASN A 21 -2.55 6.82 3.38
CA ASN A 21 -1.22 6.79 3.98
C ASN A 21 -0.21 6.11 3.07
N ILE A 22 -0.60 5.01 2.44
CA ILE A 22 0.26 4.28 1.50
C ILE A 22 0.57 5.15 0.28
N VAL A 23 -0.44 5.76 -0.34
CA VAL A 23 -0.26 6.62 -1.52
C VAL A 23 0.65 7.81 -1.18
N ASN A 24 0.41 8.47 -0.05
CA ASN A 24 1.20 9.63 0.36
C ASN A 24 2.66 9.26 0.61
N PHE A 25 2.91 8.15 1.26
CA PHE A 25 4.26 7.68 1.54
C PHE A 25 5.02 7.36 0.24
N ILE A 26 4.39 6.61 -0.66
CA ILE A 26 4.99 6.25 -1.95
C ILE A 26 5.26 7.51 -2.78
N SER A 27 4.29 8.40 -2.88
CA SER A 27 4.44 9.68 -3.59
C SER A 27 5.61 10.50 -3.06
N ALA A 28 5.72 10.63 -1.75
CA ALA A 28 6.80 11.40 -1.12
C ALA A 28 8.18 10.80 -1.46
N ASN A 29 8.31 9.48 -1.37
CA ASN A 29 9.58 8.82 -1.67
C ASN A 29 9.95 8.91 -3.14
N LEU A 30 9.00 8.72 -4.05
CA LEU A 30 9.27 8.85 -5.48
C LEU A 30 9.57 10.31 -5.88
N THR A 31 8.92 11.27 -5.23
CA THR A 31 9.24 12.69 -5.41
C THR A 31 10.67 12.99 -4.96
N ASN A 32 11.10 12.45 -3.84
CA ASN A 32 12.48 12.62 -3.37
C ASN A 32 13.48 12.04 -4.37
N CYS A 33 13.20 10.88 -4.93
CA CYS A 33 14.04 10.30 -5.98
C CYS A 33 14.10 11.23 -7.21
N ALA A 34 12.97 11.76 -7.65
CA ALA A 34 12.92 12.69 -8.80
C ALA A 34 13.68 13.98 -8.52
N ALA A 35 13.72 14.43 -7.27
CA ALA A 35 14.43 15.63 -6.85
C ALA A 35 15.95 15.43 -6.69
N GLY A 36 16.47 14.23 -6.93
CA GLY A 36 17.91 13.97 -6.93
C GLY A 36 18.44 13.16 -5.75
N THR A 37 17.58 12.71 -4.84
CA THR A 37 17.99 11.80 -3.77
C THR A 37 18.51 10.49 -4.38
N SER A 38 19.61 9.96 -3.89
CA SER A 38 20.23 8.75 -4.46
C SER A 38 19.55 7.46 -4.01
N SER A 39 18.92 7.47 -2.84
CA SER A 39 18.24 6.30 -2.29
C SER A 39 17.13 6.72 -1.34
N ILE A 40 16.21 5.79 -1.08
CA ILE A 40 15.17 5.93 -0.05
C ILE A 40 15.41 4.87 1.02
N VAL A 41 14.88 5.11 2.22
CA VAL A 41 15.02 4.21 3.37
C VAL A 41 13.67 3.62 3.72
N LEU A 42 13.59 2.30 3.76
CA LEU A 42 12.36 1.57 4.02
C LEU A 42 12.58 0.52 5.12
N LYS A 43 11.51 0.15 5.81
CA LYS A 43 11.49 -1.00 6.72
C LYS A 43 11.22 -2.27 5.91
N SER A 44 12.11 -2.59 4.97
CA SER A 44 11.89 -3.65 4.00
C SER A 44 12.73 -4.90 4.24
N ASN A 45 13.29 -5.06 5.44
CA ASN A 45 13.99 -6.30 5.80
C ASN A 45 12.96 -7.35 6.22
N LYS A 46 12.94 -8.47 5.51
CA LYS A 46 11.94 -9.53 5.76
C LYS A 46 12.16 -10.28 7.07
N ARG A 47 13.37 -10.28 7.61
CA ARG A 47 13.71 -10.98 8.85
C ARG A 47 13.65 -10.07 10.06
N GLU A 48 14.00 -8.79 9.90
CA GLU A 48 14.05 -7.80 10.97
C GLU A 48 13.15 -6.62 10.61
N PRO A 49 11.84 -6.66 10.98
CA PRO A 49 10.85 -5.66 10.52
C PRO A 49 11.14 -4.22 10.90
N THR A 50 11.94 -3.99 11.93
CA THR A 50 12.28 -2.63 12.39
C THR A 50 13.57 -2.08 11.78
N LYS A 51 14.26 -2.89 10.98
CA LYS A 51 15.56 -2.50 10.40
C LYS A 51 15.37 -1.64 9.15
N ASP A 52 16.14 -0.57 9.07
CA ASP A 52 16.21 0.28 7.89
C ASP A 52 17.01 -0.39 6.77
N VAL A 53 16.46 -0.32 5.56
CA VAL A 53 17.10 -0.83 4.35
C VAL A 53 17.07 0.27 3.30
N SER A 54 18.21 0.55 2.68
CA SER A 54 18.30 1.52 1.57
C SER A 54 17.94 0.87 0.25
N LEU A 55 17.12 1.55 -0.53
CA LEU A 55 16.80 1.17 -1.91
C LEU A 55 17.26 2.29 -2.84
N SER A 56 18.10 1.95 -3.82
CA SER A 56 18.59 2.93 -4.79
C SER A 56 17.43 3.50 -5.62
N CYS A 57 17.43 4.80 -5.82
CA CYS A 57 16.45 5.48 -6.69
C CYS A 57 16.56 5.05 -8.15
N ASN A 58 17.67 4.44 -8.55
CA ASN A 58 17.86 3.90 -9.90
C ASN A 58 17.30 2.49 -10.07
N SER A 59 16.76 1.89 -9.01
CA SER A 59 16.17 0.55 -9.06
C SER A 59 14.93 0.54 -9.95
N ASP A 60 14.67 -0.62 -10.57
CA ASP A 60 13.43 -0.86 -11.33
C ASP A 60 12.21 -0.75 -10.42
N THR A 61 11.08 -0.35 -10.97
CA THR A 61 9.80 -0.25 -10.24
C THR A 61 9.36 -1.56 -9.62
N PHE A 62 9.76 -2.70 -10.16
CA PHE A 62 9.55 -4.01 -9.55
C PHE A 62 10.08 -4.06 -8.12
N TYR A 63 11.32 -3.60 -7.90
CA TYR A 63 11.94 -3.59 -6.57
C TYR A 63 11.28 -2.57 -5.65
N PHE A 64 10.89 -1.42 -6.18
CA PHE A 64 10.12 -0.43 -5.42
C PHE A 64 8.80 -1.02 -4.93
N ALA A 65 8.04 -1.66 -5.82
CA ALA A 65 6.76 -2.26 -5.46
C ALA A 65 6.92 -3.34 -4.40
N GLN A 66 7.88 -4.25 -4.56
CA GLN A 66 8.13 -5.31 -3.58
C GLN A 66 8.55 -4.75 -2.23
N ASP A 67 9.45 -3.78 -2.22
CA ASP A 67 9.98 -3.22 -0.97
C ASP A 67 8.92 -2.37 -0.26
N PHE A 68 8.07 -1.66 -0.99
CA PHE A 68 6.92 -0.97 -0.38
C PHE A 68 5.97 -1.96 0.29
N VAL A 69 5.66 -3.08 -0.36
CA VAL A 69 4.80 -4.12 0.23
C VAL A 69 5.39 -4.60 1.55
N THR A 70 6.67 -4.94 1.57
CA THR A 70 7.35 -5.40 2.78
C THR A 70 7.35 -4.32 3.86
N HIS A 71 7.65 -3.08 3.48
CA HIS A 71 7.67 -1.94 4.40
C HIS A 71 6.34 -1.77 5.13
N PHE A 72 5.23 -1.71 4.37
CA PHE A 72 3.92 -1.46 4.97
C PHE A 72 3.47 -2.60 5.87
N ASN A 73 3.74 -3.84 5.51
CA ASN A 73 3.44 -4.97 6.39
C ASN A 73 4.31 -4.94 7.65
N ASN A 74 5.58 -4.58 7.52
CA ASN A 74 6.50 -4.49 8.65
C ASN A 74 6.14 -3.38 9.63
N ILE A 75 5.62 -2.26 9.17
CA ILE A 75 5.18 -1.17 10.06
C ILE A 75 3.78 -1.40 10.65
N GLY A 76 3.11 -2.48 10.27
CA GLY A 76 1.89 -2.91 10.92
C GLY A 76 0.58 -2.41 10.31
N ILE A 77 0.57 -2.06 9.02
CA ILE A 77 -0.69 -1.79 8.32
C ILE A 77 -1.58 -3.04 8.43
N LYS A 78 -2.84 -2.86 8.84
CA LYS A 78 -3.76 -3.97 9.14
C LYS A 78 -4.89 -4.05 8.14
N ASP A 79 -5.28 -5.30 7.83
CA ASP A 79 -6.54 -5.60 7.17
C ASP A 79 -7.66 -5.54 8.21
N HIS A 80 -8.53 -4.53 8.10
CA HIS A 80 -9.60 -4.29 9.05
C HIS A 80 -10.83 -5.16 8.82
N PHE A 81 -10.87 -5.95 7.75
CA PHE A 81 -12.00 -6.81 7.42
C PHE A 81 -11.78 -8.26 7.84
N PHE A 82 -10.64 -8.85 7.48
CA PHE A 82 -10.39 -10.28 7.66
C PHE A 82 -9.12 -10.60 8.44
N ASP A 83 -8.37 -9.59 8.86
CA ASP A 83 -7.09 -9.74 9.58
C ASP A 83 -6.08 -10.59 8.80
N LEU A 84 -6.08 -10.45 7.48
CA LEU A 84 -5.10 -11.09 6.59
C LEU A 84 -3.89 -10.17 6.42
N VAL A 85 -2.92 -10.61 5.61
CA VAL A 85 -1.80 -9.76 5.22
C VAL A 85 -2.34 -8.57 4.44
N ALA A 86 -2.21 -7.36 5.00
CA ALA A 86 -2.93 -6.19 4.53
C ALA A 86 -2.39 -5.65 3.19
N VAL A 87 -1.11 -5.81 2.90
CA VAL A 87 -0.49 -5.29 1.68
C VAL A 87 0.14 -6.44 0.91
N GLN A 88 -0.20 -6.55 -0.36
CA GLN A 88 0.24 -7.64 -1.24
C GLN A 88 0.81 -7.08 -2.53
N PHE A 89 1.73 -7.82 -3.13
CA PHE A 89 2.32 -7.48 -4.42
C PHE A 89 1.43 -8.01 -5.56
N GLY A 90 1.16 -7.19 -6.56
CA GLY A 90 0.40 -7.58 -7.74
C GLY A 90 -0.28 -6.42 -8.43
N ASN A 91 -0.99 -6.71 -9.51
CA ASN A 91 -1.74 -5.73 -10.31
C ASN A 91 -3.23 -6.06 -10.41
N SER A 92 -3.71 -7.03 -9.63
CA SER A 92 -5.11 -7.45 -9.65
C SER A 92 -5.84 -7.03 -8.38
N TRP A 93 -7.15 -7.14 -8.43
CA TRP A 93 -8.02 -6.83 -7.30
C TRP A 93 -7.92 -7.90 -6.21
N SER A 94 -8.27 -7.50 -5.00
CA SER A 94 -8.23 -8.37 -3.83
C SER A 94 -9.50 -8.23 -2.99
N GLN A 95 -9.51 -8.89 -1.84
CA GLN A 95 -10.61 -8.82 -0.87
C GLN A 95 -10.63 -7.47 -0.15
N GLN A 96 -11.76 -7.15 0.48
CA GLN A 96 -11.89 -5.96 1.32
C GLN A 96 -10.78 -5.94 2.38
N GLY A 97 -10.23 -4.76 2.61
CA GLY A 97 -9.18 -4.53 3.59
C GLY A 97 -7.76 -4.64 3.04
N ILE A 98 -7.59 -5.14 1.84
CA ILE A 98 -6.27 -5.41 1.25
C ILE A 98 -5.90 -4.35 0.23
N THR A 99 -4.65 -3.88 0.30
CA THR A 99 -4.03 -3.03 -0.70
C THR A 99 -3.06 -3.85 -1.53
N VAL A 100 -3.19 -3.78 -2.84
CA VAL A 100 -2.27 -4.42 -3.78
C VAL A 100 -1.38 -3.35 -4.41
N ILE A 101 -0.08 -3.54 -4.29
CA ILE A 101 0.93 -2.66 -4.89
C ILE A 101 1.62 -3.40 -6.02
N GLY A 102 1.58 -2.82 -7.20
CA GLY A 102 2.22 -3.39 -8.38
C GLY A 102 2.99 -2.33 -9.16
N HIS A 103 3.44 -2.71 -10.33
CA HIS A 103 4.16 -1.81 -11.23
C HIS A 103 3.84 -2.13 -12.68
N LYS A 104 3.91 -1.12 -13.51
CA LYS A 104 3.75 -1.25 -14.97
C LYS A 104 4.28 0.00 -15.64
N ASN A 105 5.15 -0.15 -16.65
CA ASN A 105 5.63 0.98 -17.46
C ASN A 105 6.18 2.12 -16.60
N ASN A 106 7.09 1.81 -15.70
CA ASN A 106 7.74 2.78 -14.81
C ASN A 106 6.76 3.49 -13.85
N THR A 107 5.61 2.89 -13.61
CA THR A 107 4.56 3.42 -12.73
C THR A 107 4.32 2.43 -11.60
N ILE A 108 4.15 2.94 -10.38
CA ILE A 108 3.69 2.16 -9.23
C ILE A 108 2.18 2.26 -9.18
N THR A 109 1.51 1.12 -9.13
CA THR A 109 0.04 1.03 -9.04
C THR A 109 -0.38 0.62 -7.63
N ILE A 110 -1.42 1.24 -7.11
CA ILE A 110 -1.91 1.01 -5.76
C ILE A 110 -3.42 0.83 -5.85
N ILE A 111 -3.91 -0.37 -5.51
CA ILE A 111 -5.33 -0.70 -5.57
C ILE A 111 -5.77 -1.21 -4.21
N THR A 112 -6.72 -0.54 -3.59
CA THR A 112 -7.24 -0.92 -2.27
C THR A 112 -8.74 -1.21 -2.37
N ASN A 113 -9.16 -2.37 -1.87
CA ASN A 113 -10.57 -2.67 -1.74
C ASN A 113 -11.04 -2.19 -0.36
N ILE A 114 -11.76 -1.08 -0.35
CA ILE A 114 -12.26 -0.49 0.89
C ILE A 114 -13.62 -1.06 1.32
N GLY A 115 -14.28 -1.80 0.42
CA GLY A 115 -15.59 -2.37 0.67
C GLY A 115 -16.71 -1.36 0.60
N LYS A 116 -17.94 -1.85 0.68
CA LYS A 116 -19.18 -1.07 0.75
C LYS A 116 -20.02 -1.51 1.93
N GLU A 117 -20.96 -0.67 2.34
CA GLU A 117 -21.89 -0.98 3.45
C GLU A 117 -22.69 -2.26 3.20
N ASP A 118 -23.01 -2.57 1.95
CA ASP A 118 -23.75 -3.77 1.57
C ASP A 118 -22.90 -5.05 1.51
N GLY A 119 -21.59 -4.94 1.82
CA GLY A 119 -20.68 -6.08 1.79
C GLY A 119 -20.02 -6.33 0.44
N PHE A 120 -20.33 -5.55 -0.57
CA PHE A 120 -19.70 -5.66 -1.89
C PHE A 120 -18.35 -4.94 -1.93
N ASN A 121 -17.68 -5.03 -3.07
CA ASN A 121 -16.38 -4.44 -3.29
C ASN A 121 -16.50 -2.97 -3.69
N ASP A 122 -15.53 -2.18 -3.27
CA ASP A 122 -15.32 -0.82 -3.74
C ASP A 122 -13.82 -0.54 -3.74
N PHE A 123 -13.30 0.01 -4.83
CA PHE A 123 -11.86 0.13 -5.02
C PHE A 123 -11.43 1.58 -5.09
N LEU A 124 -10.33 1.89 -4.38
CA LEU A 124 -9.57 3.11 -4.59
C LEU A 124 -8.30 2.75 -5.35
N GLU A 125 -7.98 3.51 -6.39
CA GLU A 125 -6.83 3.26 -7.23
C GLU A 125 -5.97 4.52 -7.35
N ALA A 126 -4.65 4.33 -7.38
CA ALA A 126 -3.71 5.39 -7.65
C ALA A 126 -2.56 4.83 -8.50
N SER A 127 -2.00 5.68 -9.34
CA SER A 127 -0.82 5.37 -10.14
C SER A 127 0.17 6.50 -10.02
N ILE A 128 1.42 6.17 -9.69
CA ILE A 128 2.47 7.15 -9.45
C ILE A 128 3.64 6.85 -10.37
N LEU A 129 3.96 7.79 -11.25
CA LEU A 129 5.08 7.67 -12.18
C LEU A 129 6.40 7.80 -11.42
N LYS A 130 7.31 6.88 -11.67
CA LYS A 130 8.69 6.99 -11.22
C LYS A 130 9.47 7.73 -12.31
N GLU A 131 9.88 8.92 -12.00
CA GLU A 131 10.68 9.75 -12.93
C GLU A 131 12.17 9.50 -12.82
#